data_57d5cec7be39e2509c7eec193d8f8ec4
#
_entry.id   57d5cec7be39e2509c7eec193d8f8ec4
#
_cell.length_a   1.000
_cell.length_b   1.000
_cell.length_c   1.000
_cell.angle_alpha   90.00
_cell.angle_beta   90.00
_cell.angle_gamma   90.00
#
_symmetry.space_group_name_H-M   'P 1'
#
loop_
_entity.id
_entity.type
_entity.pdbx_description
1 polymer ?
#
loop_
_entity_poly.entity_id
_entity_poly.type
_entity_poly.pdbx_seq_one_letter_code
_entity_poly.pdbx_strand_id
1 'polypeptide(L)'
;MSEPGFIPQVDGDELRREKARARELRASGWWKRRVAEGICYYCRARVGARALTADHLVPLVRGGRSVRGNMVPSCKPCNNRKRAMLPWEWDEHLKRLARASED
;
A
#
# COMPACT_ATOMS: atom_id res chain seq x y z
N MET A 1 -15.35 -10.85 23.30
CA MET A 1 -15.95 -11.38 22.06
C MET A 1 -16.08 -10.25 21.06
N SER A 2 -15.53 -10.45 19.89
CA SER A 2 -15.61 -9.40 18.86
C SER A 2 -16.95 -9.48 18.14
N GLU A 3 -17.57 -8.33 17.96
CA GLU A 3 -18.82 -8.24 17.23
C GLU A 3 -18.56 -8.36 15.73
N PRO A 4 -19.57 -8.77 14.93
CA PRO A 4 -19.42 -8.74 13.48
C PRO A 4 -19.03 -7.34 13.02
N GLY A 5 -17.98 -7.23 12.23
CA GLY A 5 -17.48 -5.96 11.77
C GLY A 5 -16.48 -5.28 12.68
N PHE A 6 -16.17 -5.90 13.83
CA PHE A 6 -15.17 -5.33 14.73
C PHE A 6 -13.78 -5.39 14.08
N ILE A 7 -13.12 -4.24 14.03
CA ILE A 7 -11.74 -4.15 13.55
C ILE A 7 -10.89 -3.69 14.73
N PRO A 8 -9.91 -4.53 15.17
CA PRO A 8 -9.03 -4.12 16.26
C PRO A 8 -8.32 -2.80 15.91
N GLN A 9 -8.35 -1.87 16.82
CA GLN A 9 -7.65 -0.61 16.63
C GLN A 9 -6.17 -0.81 16.89
N VAL A 10 -5.35 -0.29 16.01
CA VAL A 10 -3.90 -0.31 16.18
C VAL A 10 -3.52 0.77 17.17
N ASP A 11 -2.69 0.40 18.14
CA ASP A 11 -2.18 1.32 19.15
C ASP A 11 -1.43 2.49 18.50
N GLY A 12 -1.62 3.70 19.02
CA GLY A 12 -0.95 4.89 18.50
C GLY A 12 0.57 4.80 18.57
N ASP A 13 1.12 4.13 19.59
CA ASP A 13 2.56 3.92 19.70
C ASP A 13 3.05 2.96 18.64
N GLU A 14 2.28 1.91 18.36
CA GLU A 14 2.60 0.99 17.25
C GLU A 14 2.60 1.71 15.91
N LEU A 15 1.60 2.54 15.66
CA LEU A 15 1.54 3.33 14.43
C LEU A 15 2.76 4.22 14.28
N ARG A 16 3.17 4.90 15.35
CA ARG A 16 4.36 5.75 15.31
C ARG A 16 5.62 4.96 15.01
N ARG A 17 5.77 3.79 15.64
CA ARG A 17 6.92 2.91 15.39
C ARG A 17 6.95 2.42 13.95
N GLU A 18 5.80 2.01 13.43
CA GLU A 18 5.72 1.52 12.05
C GLU A 18 5.97 2.63 11.04
N LYS A 19 5.48 3.83 11.30
CA LYS A 19 5.77 4.99 10.44
C LYS A 19 7.25 5.36 10.44
N ALA A 20 7.90 5.25 11.61
CA ALA A 20 9.34 5.50 11.71
C ALA A 20 10.14 4.46 10.93
N ARG A 21 9.76 3.18 11.03
CA ARG A 21 10.38 2.10 10.24
C ARG A 21 10.18 2.31 8.75
N ALA A 22 9.00 2.75 8.35
CA ALA A 22 8.70 3.04 6.95
C ALA A 22 9.62 4.14 6.41
N ARG A 23 9.87 5.19 7.20
CA ARG A 23 10.81 6.25 6.82
C ARG A 23 12.21 5.69 6.61
N GLU A 24 12.67 4.84 7.52
CA GLU A 24 13.99 4.23 7.40
C GLU A 24 14.09 3.37 6.14
N LEU A 25 13.06 2.57 5.87
CA LEU A 25 13.04 1.73 4.67
C LEU A 25 13.04 2.56 3.39
N ARG A 26 12.28 3.67 3.35
CA ARG A 26 12.26 4.56 2.19
C ARG A 26 13.62 5.22 1.93
N ALA A 27 14.41 5.42 2.98
CA ALA A 27 15.75 6.00 2.86
C ALA A 27 16.81 4.95 2.51
N SER A 28 16.47 3.67 2.53
CA SER A 28 17.43 2.58 2.33
C SER A 28 17.73 2.36 0.85
N GLY A 29 18.88 1.73 0.60
CA GLY A 29 19.26 1.33 -0.75
C GLY A 29 18.30 0.33 -1.35
N TRP A 30 17.71 -0.53 -0.52
CA TRP A 30 16.69 -1.48 -0.99
C TRP A 30 15.52 -0.76 -1.67
N TRP A 31 14.98 0.27 -1.03
CA TRP A 31 13.85 1.02 -1.57
C TRP A 31 14.25 1.80 -2.83
N LYS A 32 15.42 2.44 -2.79
CA LYS A 32 15.92 3.20 -3.94
C LYS A 32 16.06 2.31 -5.18
N ARG A 33 16.54 1.09 -5.00
CA ARG A 33 16.64 0.12 -6.10
C ARG A 33 15.26 -0.31 -6.58
N ARG A 34 14.33 -0.50 -5.65
CA ARG A 34 12.98 -0.95 -5.98
C ARG A 34 12.24 0.09 -6.83
N VAL A 35 12.33 1.37 -6.49
CA VAL A 35 11.65 2.43 -7.26
C VAL A 35 12.40 2.83 -8.53
N ALA A 36 13.66 2.44 -8.67
CA ALA A 36 14.47 2.80 -9.82
C ALA A 36 13.87 2.32 -11.15
N GLU A 37 13.12 1.22 -11.13
CA GLU A 37 12.43 0.73 -12.32
C GLU A 37 11.33 1.67 -12.79
N GLY A 38 10.80 2.50 -11.89
CA GLY A 38 9.80 3.50 -12.22
C GLY A 38 8.41 2.95 -12.52
N ILE A 39 8.11 1.73 -12.06
CA ILE A 39 6.86 1.03 -12.39
C ILE A 39 5.99 0.89 -11.15
N CYS A 40 4.71 1.26 -11.27
CA CYS A 40 3.74 1.07 -10.20
C CYS A 40 3.47 -0.42 -9.99
N TYR A 41 3.50 -0.84 -8.74
CA TYR A 41 3.22 -2.24 -8.38
C TYR A 41 1.80 -2.66 -8.76
N TYR A 42 0.83 -1.75 -8.64
CA TYR A 42 -0.59 -2.08 -8.84
C TYR A 42 -1.01 -2.05 -10.30
N CYS A 43 -0.79 -0.95 -10.99
CA CYS A 43 -1.27 -0.78 -12.37
C CYS A 43 -0.20 -1.05 -13.43
N ARG A 44 1.04 -1.25 -13.01
CA ARG A 44 2.18 -1.53 -13.87
C ARG A 44 2.56 -0.39 -14.81
N ALA A 45 1.97 0.79 -14.62
CA ALA A 45 2.34 1.96 -15.43
C ALA A 45 3.77 2.40 -15.13
N ARG A 46 4.49 2.76 -16.17
CA ARG A 46 5.84 3.29 -16.04
C ARG A 46 5.74 4.80 -15.85
N VAL A 47 5.81 5.23 -14.59
CA VAL A 47 5.61 6.65 -14.24
C VAL A 47 6.90 7.35 -13.82
N GLY A 48 7.99 6.59 -13.66
CA GLY A 48 9.26 7.13 -13.20
C GLY A 48 9.38 7.08 -11.67
N ALA A 49 10.61 6.99 -11.18
CA ALA A 49 10.87 6.82 -9.74
C ALA A 49 10.27 7.97 -8.90
N ARG A 50 10.34 9.20 -9.41
CA ARG A 50 9.87 10.37 -8.67
C ARG A 50 8.36 10.40 -8.48
N ALA A 51 7.60 9.72 -9.34
CA ALA A 51 6.14 9.66 -9.26
C ALA A 51 5.65 8.48 -8.43
N LEU A 52 6.55 7.72 -7.83
CA LEU A 52 6.20 6.57 -7.01
C LEU A 52 6.29 6.91 -5.54
N THR A 53 5.28 6.49 -4.78
CA THR A 53 5.25 6.60 -3.33
C THR A 53 5.29 5.20 -2.72
N ALA A 54 5.65 5.12 -1.44
CA ALA A 54 5.63 3.84 -0.74
C ALA A 54 4.22 3.57 -0.22
N ASP A 55 3.68 2.40 -0.55
CA ASP A 55 2.40 1.96 -0.04
C ASP A 55 2.59 0.66 0.74
N HIS A 56 1.77 0.46 1.75
CA HIS A 56 1.73 -0.78 2.52
C HIS A 56 0.63 -1.68 1.93
N LEU A 57 0.98 -2.91 1.54
CA LEU A 57 0.00 -3.86 1.03
C LEU A 57 -1.11 -4.07 2.07
N VAL A 58 -0.72 -4.34 3.31
CA VAL A 58 -1.64 -4.32 4.45
C VAL A 58 -1.44 -2.96 5.12
N PRO A 59 -2.45 -2.09 5.15
CA PRO A 59 -2.30 -0.76 5.72
C PRO A 59 -1.94 -0.78 7.20
N LEU A 60 -1.17 0.20 7.64
CA LEU A 60 -0.76 0.29 9.05
C LEU A 60 -1.97 0.37 9.98
N VAL A 61 -2.99 1.11 9.59
CA VAL A 61 -4.22 1.24 10.40
C VAL A 61 -4.99 -0.08 10.50
N ARG A 62 -4.67 -1.05 9.65
CA ARG A 62 -5.28 -2.38 9.68
C ARG A 62 -4.29 -3.46 10.17
N GLY A 63 -3.26 -3.04 10.90
CA GLY A 63 -2.30 -3.95 11.51
C GLY A 63 -1.10 -4.30 10.66
N GLY A 64 -0.92 -3.64 9.51
CA GLY A 64 0.24 -3.88 8.67
C GLY A 64 1.54 -3.43 9.32
N ARG A 65 2.63 -4.01 8.86
CA ARG A 65 3.97 -3.72 9.38
C ARG A 65 4.83 -3.11 8.28
N SER A 66 5.78 -2.26 8.70
CA SER A 66 6.74 -1.66 7.79
C SER A 66 7.94 -2.61 7.65
N VAL A 67 7.77 -3.58 6.77
CA VAL A 67 8.79 -4.56 6.42
C VAL A 67 8.86 -4.63 4.89
N ARG A 68 9.98 -5.11 4.37
CA ARG A 68 10.20 -5.16 2.92
C ARG A 68 9.08 -5.86 2.16
N GLY A 69 8.56 -6.96 2.71
CA GLY A 69 7.48 -7.72 2.06
C GLY A 69 6.12 -7.03 2.05
N ASN A 70 5.95 -5.95 2.81
CA ASN A 70 4.70 -5.22 2.91
C ASN A 70 4.77 -3.81 2.32
N MET A 71 5.87 -3.45 1.67
CA MET A 71 6.04 -2.11 1.09
C MET A 71 6.27 -2.21 -0.41
N VAL A 72 5.47 -1.49 -1.17
CA VAL A 72 5.52 -1.52 -2.64
C VAL A 72 5.48 -0.10 -3.21
N PRO A 73 6.11 0.11 -4.38
CA PRO A 73 6.00 1.40 -5.06
C PRO A 73 4.64 1.55 -5.71
N SER A 74 3.98 2.67 -5.48
CA SER A 74 2.65 2.93 -6.00
C SER A 74 2.59 4.31 -6.65
N CYS A 75 1.96 4.41 -7.81
CA CYS A 75 1.68 5.71 -8.39
C CYS A 75 0.58 6.41 -7.58
N LYS A 76 0.53 7.73 -7.69
CA LYS A 76 -0.41 8.51 -6.90
C LYS A 76 -1.87 8.16 -7.15
N PRO A 77 -2.32 7.96 -8.41
CA PRO A 77 -3.70 7.53 -8.64
C PRO A 77 -4.06 6.22 -7.96
N CYS A 78 -3.19 5.21 -8.03
CA CYS A 78 -3.46 3.92 -7.37
C CYS A 78 -3.46 4.08 -5.85
N ASN A 79 -2.50 4.84 -5.30
CA ASN A 79 -2.44 5.07 -3.88
C ASN A 79 -3.71 5.75 -3.38
N ASN A 80 -4.19 6.76 -4.10
CA ASN A 80 -5.42 7.47 -3.75
C ASN A 80 -6.65 6.56 -3.80
N ARG A 81 -6.74 5.68 -4.81
CA ARG A 81 -7.87 4.75 -4.94
C ARG A 81 -7.83 3.66 -3.89
N LYS A 82 -6.65 3.11 -3.63
CA LYS A 82 -6.50 1.99 -2.69
C LYS A 82 -6.75 2.41 -1.25
N ARG A 83 -6.27 3.59 -0.87
CA ARG A 83 -6.40 4.08 0.51
C ARG A 83 -6.00 3.00 1.52
N ALA A 84 -6.92 2.62 2.42
CA ALA A 84 -6.69 1.60 3.45
C ALA A 84 -7.25 0.24 3.07
N MET A 85 -7.39 -0.05 1.78
CA MET A 85 -7.88 -1.36 1.33
C MET A 85 -6.85 -2.46 1.58
N LEU A 86 -7.34 -3.62 2.00
CA LEU A 86 -6.54 -4.84 2.02
C LEU A 86 -6.34 -5.35 0.59
N PRO A 87 -5.32 -6.20 0.34
CA PRO A 87 -5.07 -6.70 -1.01
C PRO A 87 -6.28 -7.33 -1.70
N TRP A 88 -7.06 -8.14 -0.97
CA TRP A 88 -8.24 -8.77 -1.56
C TRP A 88 -9.36 -7.78 -1.84
N GLU A 89 -9.49 -6.73 -1.03
CA GLU A 89 -10.46 -5.66 -1.28
C GLU A 89 -10.08 -4.88 -2.55
N TRP A 90 -8.79 -4.65 -2.75
CA TRP A 90 -8.28 -4.00 -3.94
C TRP A 90 -8.57 -4.83 -5.19
N ASP A 91 -8.33 -6.15 -5.13
CA ASP A 91 -8.60 -7.07 -6.23
C ASP A 91 -10.09 -7.05 -6.60
N GLU A 92 -10.98 -7.07 -5.61
CA GLU A 92 -12.42 -6.98 -5.85
C GLU A 92 -12.81 -5.66 -6.51
N HIS A 93 -12.19 -4.57 -6.08
CA HIS A 93 -12.41 -3.26 -6.67
C HIS A 93 -12.02 -3.24 -8.15
N LEU A 94 -10.87 -3.80 -8.50
CA LEU A 94 -10.41 -3.89 -9.88
C LEU A 94 -11.36 -4.74 -10.73
N LYS A 95 -11.84 -5.85 -10.19
CA LYS A 95 -12.80 -6.72 -10.89
C LYS A 95 -14.10 -5.99 -11.18
N ARG A 96 -14.59 -5.20 -10.23
CA ARG A 96 -15.81 -4.41 -10.43
C ARG A 96 -15.63 -3.36 -11.52
N LEU A 97 -14.48 -2.70 -11.54
CA LEU A 97 -14.17 -1.72 -12.57
C LEU A 97 -14.10 -2.37 -13.96
N ALA A 98 -13.48 -3.54 -14.05
CA ALA A 98 -13.39 -4.27 -15.31
C ALA A 98 -14.77 -4.67 -15.83
N ARG A 99 -15.66 -5.14 -14.94
CA ARG A 99 -17.03 -5.50 -15.32
C ARG A 99 -17.83 -4.29 -15.78
N ALA A 100 -17.66 -3.15 -15.11
CA ALA A 100 -18.35 -1.92 -15.51
C ALA A 100 -17.92 -1.43 -16.89
N SER A 101 -16.68 -1.64 -17.27
CA SER A 101 -16.20 -1.21 -18.59
C SER A 101 -16.58 -2.14 -19.73
N GLU A 102 -17.13 -3.32 -19.45
CA GLU A 102 -17.62 -4.26 -20.47
C GLU A 102 -19.03 -3.95 -20.95
N ASP A 103 -19.75 -3.13 -20.25
CA ASP A 103 -21.17 -2.77 -20.59
C ASP A 103 -21.27 -1.60 -21.57
#